data_f76ca43316e3d610d0a0562574b61f1b
#
_entry.id   f76ca43316e3d610d0a0562574b61f1b
#
_cell.length_a   1.000
_cell.length_b   1.000
_cell.length_c   1.000
_cell.angle_alpha   90.00
_cell.angle_beta   90.00
_cell.angle_gamma   90.00
#
_symmetry.space_group_name_H-M   'P 1'
#
loop_
_entity.id
_entity.type
_entity.pdbx_description
1 polymer ?
#
loop_
_entity_poly.entity_id
_entity_poly.type
_entity_poly.pdbx_seq_one_letter_code
_entity_poly.pdbx_strand_id
1 'polypeptide(L)'
;MTNSLSPQAPLWQRLRARLWQQWRHWRFRLLQKQRYAALSLENVHGFDLVVLPEVYNPGLFETGALLVDALTAVELGPSSNVLDIGTGTGLGAIAAAQISQHITAADINPHAVRCAKINALLNQVDDRMTILESDLFAGLDDTRYDLVLFNPPFFRGMPADWLDHAWRSNDVVERFAQALPHHLTSIGCALVILSSNADENGFLESFRESGLNVSIVQRHDHINEIITIYKLESAAQ
;
A
#
# COMPACT_ATOMS: atom_id res chain seq x y z
N MET A 1 -0.55 -14.92 15.85
CA MET A 1 0.49 -15.84 16.40
C MET A 1 1.62 -15.88 15.39
N THR A 2 2.72 -15.22 15.69
CA THR A 2 3.91 -15.16 14.86
C THR A 2 4.43 -16.57 14.62
N ASN A 3 4.29 -17.10 13.41
CA ASN A 3 5.04 -18.28 12.96
C ASN A 3 6.51 -17.92 12.63
N SER A 4 7.16 -17.13 13.46
CA SER A 4 8.56 -17.35 13.72
C SER A 4 8.61 -18.70 14.41
N LEU A 5 9.01 -19.73 13.67
CA LEU A 5 9.29 -21.04 14.27
C LEU A 5 10.06 -20.76 15.56
N SER A 6 9.52 -21.24 16.70
CA SER A 6 10.13 -21.02 18.02
C SER A 6 11.63 -21.33 17.93
N PRO A 7 12.49 -20.69 18.74
CA PRO A 7 13.91 -21.00 18.79
C PRO A 7 14.21 -22.51 18.97
N GLN A 8 13.21 -23.27 19.40
CA GLN A 8 13.25 -24.72 19.65
C GLN A 8 12.83 -25.56 18.42
N ALA A 9 12.41 -24.95 17.29
CA ALA A 9 12.09 -25.75 16.10
C ALA A 9 13.35 -26.45 15.56
N PRO A 10 13.25 -27.75 15.17
CA PRO A 10 14.37 -28.53 14.67
C PRO A 10 15.06 -27.82 13.50
N LEU A 11 16.40 -27.94 13.44
CA LEU A 11 17.24 -27.23 12.45
C LEU A 11 16.76 -27.45 11.01
N TRP A 12 16.28 -28.65 10.69
CA TRP A 12 15.75 -28.99 9.36
C TRP A 12 14.46 -28.26 8.99
N GLN A 13 13.58 -27.96 9.98
CA GLN A 13 12.36 -27.16 9.73
C GLN A 13 12.73 -25.70 9.44
N ARG A 14 13.71 -25.15 10.15
CA ARG A 14 14.23 -23.78 9.92
C ARG A 14 14.93 -23.68 8.57
N LEU A 15 15.71 -24.70 8.17
CA LEU A 15 16.34 -24.79 6.86
C LEU A 15 15.31 -24.93 5.73
N ARG A 16 14.30 -25.78 5.89
CA ARG A 16 13.21 -25.92 4.92
C ARG A 16 12.44 -24.61 4.75
N ALA A 17 12.11 -23.90 5.83
CA ALA A 17 11.42 -22.61 5.76
C ALA A 17 12.27 -21.57 5.02
N ARG A 18 13.58 -21.48 5.31
CA ARG A 18 14.51 -20.59 4.59
C ARG A 18 14.68 -20.96 3.13
N LEU A 19 14.82 -22.22 2.81
CA LEU A 19 14.93 -22.71 1.43
C LEU A 19 13.62 -22.49 0.67
N TRP A 20 12.48 -22.65 1.31
CA TRP A 20 11.16 -22.41 0.72
C TRP A 20 10.90 -20.93 0.46
N GLN A 21 11.30 -20.04 1.39
CA GLN A 21 11.28 -18.59 1.19
C GLN A 21 12.20 -18.17 0.04
N GLN A 22 13.44 -18.69 0.01
CA GLN A 22 14.36 -18.43 -1.10
C GLN A 22 13.82 -18.96 -2.42
N TRP A 23 13.27 -20.19 -2.45
CA TRP A 23 12.69 -20.80 -3.64
C TRP A 23 11.48 -20.02 -4.16
N ARG A 24 10.58 -19.57 -3.27
CA ARG A 24 9.46 -18.67 -3.62
C ARG A 24 9.98 -17.37 -4.23
N HIS A 25 11.00 -16.78 -3.63
CA HIS A 25 11.61 -15.54 -4.11
C HIS A 25 12.28 -15.72 -5.49
N TRP A 26 12.99 -16.85 -5.69
CA TRP A 26 13.59 -17.20 -6.98
C TRP A 26 12.54 -17.51 -8.06
N ARG A 27 11.50 -18.26 -7.70
CA ARG A 27 10.39 -18.56 -8.61
C ARG A 27 9.63 -17.30 -9.02
N PHE A 28 9.40 -16.38 -8.08
CA PHE A 28 8.83 -15.08 -8.32
C PHE A 28 9.70 -14.27 -9.29
N ARG A 29 11.00 -14.14 -9.03
CA ARG A 29 11.94 -13.41 -9.91
C ARG A 29 12.08 -14.02 -11.30
N LEU A 30 12.09 -15.34 -11.42
CA LEU A 30 12.32 -16.02 -12.71
C LEU A 30 11.05 -16.12 -13.57
N LEU A 31 9.88 -16.38 -12.96
CA LEU A 31 8.64 -16.61 -13.71
C LEU A 31 7.80 -15.34 -13.88
N GLN A 32 7.93 -14.36 -12.98
CA GLN A 32 7.16 -13.13 -13.04
C GLN A 32 7.93 -11.94 -13.59
N LYS A 33 9.28 -12.00 -13.63
CA LYS A 33 10.10 -10.91 -14.18
C LYS A 33 9.71 -10.54 -15.61
N GLN A 34 9.27 -11.52 -16.42
CA GLN A 34 8.77 -11.26 -17.77
C GLN A 34 7.39 -10.57 -17.76
N ARG A 35 6.53 -10.84 -16.77
CA ARG A 35 5.24 -10.16 -16.62
C ARG A 35 5.39 -8.70 -16.20
N TYR A 36 6.37 -8.38 -15.36
CA TYR A 36 6.68 -6.99 -14.97
C TYR A 36 7.44 -6.20 -16.03
N ALA A 37 8.03 -6.88 -17.01
CA ALA A 37 8.70 -6.23 -18.13
C ALA A 37 7.77 -5.87 -19.28
N ALA A 38 6.51 -6.30 -19.25
CA ALA A 38 5.53 -6.07 -20.30
C ALA A 38 4.28 -5.39 -19.71
N LEU A 39 3.60 -4.62 -20.56
CA LEU A 39 2.28 -4.10 -20.26
C LEU A 39 1.30 -5.25 -20.07
N SER A 40 0.48 -5.21 -19.03
CA SER A 40 -0.63 -6.13 -18.82
C SER A 40 -1.95 -5.39 -18.63
N LEU A 41 -3.06 -6.07 -18.91
CA LEU A 41 -4.41 -5.62 -18.64
C LEU A 41 -4.97 -6.49 -17.52
N GLU A 42 -5.48 -5.85 -16.50
CA GLU A 42 -6.03 -6.52 -15.32
C GLU A 42 -7.44 -5.96 -15.07
N ASN A 43 -8.31 -6.76 -14.47
CA ASN A 43 -9.58 -6.30 -13.92
C ASN A 43 -9.58 -6.62 -12.42
N VAL A 44 -9.62 -5.59 -11.59
CA VAL A 44 -9.60 -5.72 -10.13
C VAL A 44 -10.78 -4.95 -9.55
N HIS A 45 -11.65 -5.61 -8.81
CA HIS A 45 -12.89 -5.03 -8.26
C HIS A 45 -13.79 -4.33 -9.29
N GLY A 46 -13.78 -4.82 -10.54
CA GLY A 46 -14.56 -4.23 -11.62
C GLY A 46 -13.91 -3.03 -12.29
N PHE A 47 -12.73 -2.60 -11.84
CA PHE A 47 -11.93 -1.56 -12.49
C PHE A 47 -11.00 -2.19 -13.52
N ASP A 48 -11.05 -1.69 -14.75
CA ASP A 48 -10.11 -2.08 -15.79
C ASP A 48 -8.81 -1.28 -15.63
N LEU A 49 -7.69 -2.00 -15.55
CA LEU A 49 -6.39 -1.41 -15.29
C LEU A 49 -5.38 -1.82 -16.36
N VAL A 50 -4.71 -0.83 -16.91
CA VAL A 50 -3.44 -1.01 -17.62
C VAL A 50 -2.34 -1.04 -16.56
N VAL A 51 -1.49 -2.05 -16.53
CA VAL A 51 -0.30 -2.09 -15.68
C VAL A 51 0.93 -1.90 -16.55
N LEU A 52 1.63 -0.80 -16.35
CA LEU A 52 2.86 -0.49 -17.09
C LEU A 52 4.04 -1.30 -16.51
N PRO A 53 5.12 -1.52 -17.30
CA PRO A 53 6.38 -2.03 -16.77
C PRO A 53 6.86 -1.21 -15.57
N GLU A 54 7.53 -1.86 -14.62
CA GLU A 54 8.07 -1.26 -13.40
C GLU A 54 7.02 -0.71 -12.42
N VAL A 55 5.74 -1.05 -12.60
CA VAL A 55 4.64 -0.72 -11.69
C VAL A 55 4.14 -1.98 -11.01
N TYR A 56 3.80 -1.86 -9.72
CA TYR A 56 3.18 -2.93 -8.95
C TYR A 56 1.86 -3.38 -9.59
N ASN A 57 1.72 -4.70 -9.78
CA ASN A 57 0.52 -5.27 -10.42
C ASN A 57 -0.48 -5.78 -9.36
N PRO A 58 -1.62 -5.09 -9.14
CA PRO A 58 -2.61 -5.48 -8.15
C PRO A 58 -3.41 -6.74 -8.56
N GLY A 59 -3.37 -7.17 -9.81
CA GLY A 59 -3.95 -8.43 -10.26
C GLY A 59 -3.14 -9.67 -9.85
N LEU A 60 -1.90 -9.49 -9.39
CA LEU A 60 -1.02 -10.57 -8.91
C LEU A 60 -0.99 -10.68 -7.39
N PHE A 61 -1.48 -9.68 -6.66
CA PHE A 61 -1.45 -9.58 -5.20
C PHE A 61 -2.75 -9.01 -4.68
N GLU A 62 -3.26 -9.59 -3.60
CA GLU A 62 -4.57 -9.25 -3.06
C GLU A 62 -4.57 -7.94 -2.25
N THR A 63 -3.40 -7.42 -1.83
CA THR A 63 -3.33 -6.28 -0.91
C THR A 63 -4.02 -5.03 -1.43
N GLY A 64 -3.90 -4.73 -2.73
CA GLY A 64 -4.61 -3.60 -3.34
C GLY A 64 -6.12 -3.76 -3.31
N ALA A 65 -6.61 -4.97 -3.61
CA ALA A 65 -8.02 -5.32 -3.59
C ALA A 65 -8.59 -5.24 -2.16
N LEU A 66 -7.89 -5.79 -1.17
CA LEU A 66 -8.29 -5.74 0.23
C LEU A 66 -8.33 -4.31 0.79
N LEU A 67 -7.42 -3.44 0.34
CA LEU A 67 -7.43 -2.03 0.73
C LEU A 67 -8.66 -1.29 0.15
N VAL A 68 -9.08 -1.65 -1.08
CA VAL A 68 -10.32 -1.15 -1.68
C VAL A 68 -11.55 -1.61 -0.89
N ASP A 69 -11.62 -2.89 -0.50
CA ASP A 69 -12.72 -3.41 0.33
C ASP A 69 -12.82 -2.65 1.67
N ALA A 70 -11.71 -2.25 2.24
CA ALA A 70 -11.64 -1.53 3.50
C ALA A 70 -12.18 -0.08 3.43
N LEU A 71 -12.37 0.49 2.23
CA LEU A 71 -13.03 1.81 2.09
C LEU A 71 -14.41 1.85 2.73
N THR A 72 -15.12 0.72 2.77
CA THR A 72 -16.43 0.59 3.41
C THR A 72 -16.42 0.79 4.93
N ALA A 73 -15.24 0.75 5.55
CA ALA A 73 -15.09 0.96 6.99
C ALA A 73 -14.90 2.43 7.39
N VAL A 74 -14.88 3.35 6.41
CA VAL A 74 -14.71 4.78 6.62
C VAL A 74 -15.88 5.52 5.98
N GLU A 75 -16.42 6.49 6.71
CA GLU A 75 -17.48 7.36 6.17
C GLU A 75 -16.85 8.39 5.24
N LEU A 76 -17.11 8.26 3.96
CA LEU A 76 -16.68 9.18 2.92
C LEU A 76 -17.89 9.77 2.19
N GLY A 77 -17.76 11.01 1.75
CA GLY A 77 -18.74 11.70 0.94
C GLY A 77 -18.12 12.43 -0.25
N PRO A 78 -18.93 13.05 -1.11
CA PRO A 78 -18.43 13.73 -2.30
C PRO A 78 -17.42 14.85 -2.03
N SER A 79 -17.45 15.45 -0.84
CA SER A 79 -16.52 16.53 -0.43
C SER A 79 -15.32 16.06 0.38
N SER A 80 -15.19 14.76 0.65
CA SER A 80 -14.04 14.22 1.38
C SER A 80 -12.75 14.36 0.60
N ASN A 81 -11.68 14.81 1.24
CA ASN A 81 -10.34 14.81 0.65
C ASN A 81 -9.68 13.45 0.89
N VAL A 82 -9.32 12.74 -0.18
CA VAL A 82 -8.68 11.43 -0.09
C VAL A 82 -7.29 11.47 -0.71
N LEU A 83 -6.32 10.88 -0.04
CA LEU A 83 -4.95 10.71 -0.52
C LEU A 83 -4.62 9.22 -0.65
N ASP A 84 -4.09 8.81 -1.80
CA ASP A 84 -3.54 7.48 -2.03
C ASP A 84 -2.02 7.60 -2.20
N ILE A 85 -1.25 7.22 -1.18
CA ILE A 85 0.22 7.27 -1.17
C ILE A 85 0.79 5.94 -1.64
N GLY A 86 1.76 6.01 -2.57
CA GLY A 86 2.27 4.83 -3.26
C GLY A 86 1.19 4.24 -4.16
N THR A 87 0.50 5.10 -4.89
CA THR A 87 -0.73 4.77 -5.64
C THR A 87 -0.56 3.68 -6.70
N GLY A 88 0.66 3.44 -7.18
CA GLY A 88 0.96 2.39 -8.16
C GLY A 88 0.15 2.52 -9.43
N THR A 89 -0.79 1.60 -9.64
CA THR A 89 -1.72 1.66 -10.79
C THR A 89 -2.86 2.66 -10.62
N GLY A 90 -3.01 3.27 -9.45
CA GLY A 90 -4.13 4.14 -9.13
C GLY A 90 -5.37 3.42 -8.58
N LEU A 91 -5.31 2.12 -8.30
CA LEU A 91 -6.47 1.33 -7.92
C LEU A 91 -7.21 1.90 -6.69
N GLY A 92 -6.49 2.22 -5.61
CA GLY A 92 -7.06 2.80 -4.38
C GLY A 92 -7.71 4.16 -4.66
N ALA A 93 -7.01 5.02 -5.37
CA ALA A 93 -7.48 6.34 -5.76
C ALA A 93 -8.73 6.28 -6.68
N ILE A 94 -8.74 5.39 -7.68
CA ILE A 94 -9.88 5.18 -8.60
C ILE A 94 -11.11 4.69 -7.82
N ALA A 95 -10.93 3.77 -6.89
CA ALA A 95 -12.02 3.27 -6.05
C ALA A 95 -12.57 4.39 -5.14
N ALA A 96 -11.73 5.19 -4.52
CA ALA A 96 -12.13 6.34 -3.72
C ALA A 96 -12.85 7.41 -4.56
N ALA A 97 -12.48 7.59 -5.84
CA ALA A 97 -13.11 8.52 -6.77
C ALA A 97 -14.55 8.14 -7.15
N GLN A 98 -15.02 6.92 -6.84
CA GLN A 98 -16.43 6.57 -6.95
C GLN A 98 -17.29 7.23 -5.86
N ILE A 99 -16.66 7.70 -4.78
CA ILE A 99 -17.33 8.24 -3.60
C ILE A 99 -17.04 9.73 -3.44
N SER A 100 -15.80 10.16 -3.64
CA SER A 100 -15.34 11.53 -3.48
C SER A 100 -14.98 12.20 -4.82
N GLN A 101 -15.06 13.55 -4.83
CA GLN A 101 -14.65 14.40 -5.96
C GLN A 101 -13.23 14.98 -5.79
N HIS A 102 -12.56 14.73 -4.66
CA HIS A 102 -11.29 15.35 -4.28
C HIS A 102 -10.24 14.28 -3.94
N ILE A 103 -9.63 13.72 -4.98
CA ILE A 103 -8.66 12.65 -4.84
C ILE A 103 -7.27 13.16 -5.20
N THR A 104 -6.31 12.95 -4.31
CA THR A 104 -4.88 13.08 -4.60
C THR A 104 -4.26 11.69 -4.65
N ALA A 105 -3.51 11.40 -5.71
CA ALA A 105 -2.78 10.15 -5.86
C ALA A 105 -1.29 10.47 -6.05
N ALA A 106 -0.44 9.93 -5.21
CA ALA A 106 0.98 10.24 -5.19
C ALA A 106 1.84 8.98 -5.24
N ASP A 107 2.92 9.01 -5.99
CA ASP A 107 3.91 7.95 -6.04
C ASP A 107 5.30 8.53 -6.30
N ILE A 108 6.33 7.92 -5.71
CA ILE A 108 7.73 8.28 -5.99
C ILE A 108 8.19 7.78 -7.35
N ASN A 109 7.55 6.72 -7.87
CA ASN A 109 7.87 6.12 -9.16
C ASN A 109 7.15 6.86 -10.29
N PRO A 110 7.87 7.53 -11.22
CA PRO A 110 7.25 8.25 -12.34
C PRO A 110 6.46 7.33 -13.30
N HIS A 111 6.82 6.03 -13.37
CA HIS A 111 6.06 5.04 -14.15
C HIS A 111 4.70 4.75 -13.51
N ALA A 112 4.62 4.73 -12.17
CA ALA A 112 3.37 4.59 -11.43
C ALA A 112 2.47 5.83 -11.62
N VAL A 113 3.03 7.03 -11.52
CA VAL A 113 2.29 8.28 -11.80
C VAL A 113 1.69 8.27 -13.21
N ARG A 114 2.46 7.88 -14.21
CA ARG A 114 1.97 7.73 -15.59
C ARG A 114 0.89 6.66 -15.70
N CYS A 115 1.08 5.53 -15.04
CA CYS A 115 0.14 4.41 -15.01
C CYS A 115 -1.19 4.83 -14.40
N ALA A 116 -1.18 5.47 -13.23
CA ALA A 116 -2.37 5.98 -12.55
C ALA A 116 -3.14 6.99 -13.41
N LYS A 117 -2.45 7.89 -14.12
CA LYS A 117 -3.10 8.83 -15.06
C LYS A 117 -3.83 8.13 -16.21
N ILE A 118 -3.22 7.10 -16.80
CA ILE A 118 -3.86 6.29 -17.84
C ILE A 118 -5.11 5.59 -17.30
N ASN A 119 -5.01 5.01 -16.12
CA ASN A 119 -6.10 4.27 -15.48
C ASN A 119 -7.23 5.17 -15.00
N ALA A 120 -6.92 6.40 -14.54
CA ALA A 120 -7.94 7.39 -14.21
C ALA A 120 -8.80 7.73 -15.43
N LEU A 121 -8.18 7.99 -16.61
CA LEU A 121 -8.88 8.21 -17.87
C LEU A 121 -9.70 6.98 -18.29
N LEU A 122 -9.12 5.77 -18.18
CA LEU A 122 -9.78 4.53 -18.56
C LEU A 122 -11.05 4.29 -17.73
N ASN A 123 -11.04 4.67 -16.45
CA ASN A 123 -12.16 4.52 -15.53
C ASN A 123 -13.03 5.79 -15.41
N GLN A 124 -12.78 6.82 -16.22
CA GLN A 124 -13.57 8.06 -16.30
C GLN A 124 -13.68 8.80 -14.96
N VAL A 125 -12.57 8.92 -14.23
CA VAL A 125 -12.45 9.63 -12.95
C VAL A 125 -11.31 10.64 -12.91
N ASP A 126 -10.69 10.92 -14.06
CA ASP A 126 -9.54 11.81 -14.18
C ASP A 126 -9.88 13.27 -13.81
N ASP A 127 -11.13 13.67 -13.96
CA ASP A 127 -11.64 14.98 -13.55
C ASP A 127 -11.71 15.19 -12.01
N ARG A 128 -11.62 14.10 -11.23
CA ARG A 128 -11.67 14.09 -9.75
C ARG A 128 -10.31 13.86 -9.12
N MET A 129 -9.28 13.60 -9.92
CA MET A 129 -8.00 13.12 -9.45
C MET A 129 -6.86 14.08 -9.79
N THR A 130 -6.11 14.49 -8.77
CA THR A 130 -4.79 15.11 -8.94
C THR A 130 -3.72 14.04 -8.75
N ILE A 131 -2.96 13.74 -9.81
CA ILE A 131 -1.97 12.66 -9.81
C ILE A 131 -0.57 13.25 -10.03
N LEU A 132 0.33 13.06 -9.07
CA LEU A 132 1.64 13.69 -9.05
C LEU A 132 2.76 12.77 -8.54
N GLU A 133 4.00 13.12 -8.88
CA GLU A 133 5.19 12.49 -8.32
C GLU A 133 5.49 13.10 -6.95
N SER A 134 5.63 12.24 -5.93
CA SER A 134 5.97 12.67 -4.56
C SER A 134 6.63 11.55 -3.78
N ASP A 135 7.66 11.88 -3.02
CA ASP A 135 8.20 11.02 -1.97
C ASP A 135 7.37 11.22 -0.69
N LEU A 136 6.41 10.32 -0.47
CA LEU A 136 5.38 10.45 0.55
C LEU A 136 4.65 11.80 0.43
N PHE A 137 4.73 12.64 1.45
CA PHE A 137 4.06 13.93 1.54
C PHE A 137 4.89 15.11 0.98
N ALA A 138 6.16 14.90 0.59
CA ALA A 138 7.10 15.98 0.28
C ALA A 138 6.70 16.85 -0.93
N GLY A 139 5.96 16.30 -1.89
CA GLY A 139 5.47 17.01 -3.07
C GLY A 139 4.03 17.51 -2.95
N LEU A 140 3.40 17.33 -1.78
CA LEU A 140 2.02 17.74 -1.54
C LEU A 140 1.99 19.17 -0.96
N ASP A 141 0.87 19.85 -1.17
CA ASP A 141 0.56 21.12 -0.50
C ASP A 141 0.09 20.89 0.95
N ASP A 142 -0.37 21.96 1.63
CA ASP A 142 -0.85 21.91 3.01
C ASP A 142 -2.26 21.30 3.16
N THR A 143 -2.78 20.63 2.13
CA THR A 143 -4.10 19.98 2.16
C THR A 143 -4.12 18.92 3.26
N ARG A 144 -5.21 18.93 4.05
CA ARG A 144 -5.50 17.89 5.01
C ARG A 144 -6.53 16.92 4.47
N TYR A 145 -6.35 15.66 4.78
CA TYR A 145 -7.11 14.56 4.22
C TYR A 145 -8.03 13.92 5.25
N ASP A 146 -9.23 13.56 4.82
CA ASP A 146 -10.19 12.79 5.61
C ASP A 146 -9.85 11.30 5.58
N LEU A 147 -9.23 10.86 4.48
CA LEU A 147 -8.69 9.51 4.35
C LEU A 147 -7.33 9.53 3.65
N VAL A 148 -6.39 8.79 4.22
CA VAL A 148 -5.12 8.44 3.57
C VAL A 148 -5.07 6.93 3.37
N LEU A 149 -4.86 6.47 2.14
CA LEU A 149 -4.62 5.07 1.80
C LEU A 149 -3.11 4.84 1.69
N PHE A 150 -2.63 3.73 2.25
CA PHE A 150 -1.22 3.37 2.15
C PHE A 150 -1.01 1.86 2.16
N ASN A 151 -0.47 1.37 1.05
CA ASN A 151 0.05 0.01 0.92
C ASN A 151 1.58 0.08 0.87
N PRO A 152 2.27 0.10 2.02
CA PRO A 152 3.71 0.33 2.08
C PRO A 152 4.52 -0.85 1.52
N PRO A 153 5.78 -0.61 1.13
CA PRO A 153 6.73 -1.68 0.88
C PRO A 153 6.97 -2.49 2.17
N PHE A 154 6.80 -3.82 2.08
CA PHE A 154 6.80 -4.69 3.27
C PHE A 154 8.20 -5.07 3.77
N PHE A 155 9.23 -4.95 2.92
CA PHE A 155 10.56 -5.44 3.27
C PHE A 155 11.55 -4.30 3.49
N ARG A 156 12.41 -4.47 4.50
CA ARG A 156 13.54 -3.56 4.75
C ARG A 156 14.62 -3.77 3.69
N GLY A 157 15.26 -2.69 3.27
CA GLY A 157 16.40 -2.70 2.38
C GLY A 157 16.38 -1.58 1.35
N MET A 158 17.53 -1.32 0.73
CA MET A 158 17.63 -0.38 -0.38
C MET A 158 17.00 -1.00 -1.63
N PRO A 159 16.07 -0.31 -2.30
CA PRO A 159 15.52 -0.76 -3.56
C PRO A 159 16.58 -0.77 -4.66
N ALA A 160 16.54 -1.77 -5.54
CA ALA A 160 17.48 -1.95 -6.64
C ALA A 160 17.05 -1.23 -7.93
N ASP A 161 15.76 -1.08 -8.12
CA ASP A 161 15.12 -0.46 -9.29
C ASP A 161 13.74 0.11 -8.91
N TRP A 162 13.04 0.74 -9.86
CA TRP A 162 11.72 1.35 -9.62
C TRP A 162 10.67 0.34 -9.15
N LEU A 163 10.69 -0.87 -9.67
CA LEU A 163 9.75 -1.91 -9.23
C LEU A 163 10.05 -2.37 -7.80
N ASP A 164 11.33 -2.43 -7.42
CA ASP A 164 11.74 -2.88 -6.07
C ASP A 164 11.34 -1.86 -4.98
N HIS A 165 11.11 -0.57 -5.34
CA HIS A 165 10.51 0.42 -4.43
C HIS A 165 9.12 0.01 -3.91
N ALA A 166 8.35 -0.73 -4.70
CA ALA A 166 7.06 -1.26 -4.24
C ALA A 166 7.20 -2.35 -3.17
N TRP A 167 8.39 -2.91 -2.98
CA TRP A 167 8.65 -4.02 -2.06
C TRP A 167 9.55 -3.65 -0.91
N ARG A 168 10.46 -2.68 -1.10
CA ARG A 168 11.57 -2.38 -0.18
C ARG A 168 11.70 -0.89 0.09
N SER A 169 11.94 -0.60 1.37
CA SER A 169 12.45 0.68 1.84
C SER A 169 13.13 0.49 3.19
N ASN A 170 14.02 1.41 3.55
CA ASN A 170 14.64 1.40 4.87
C ASN A 170 13.77 2.10 5.92
N ASP A 171 13.07 3.17 5.55
CA ASP A 171 12.50 4.17 6.46
C ASP A 171 11.13 4.72 6.07
N VAL A 172 10.54 4.24 4.97
CA VAL A 172 9.31 4.86 4.42
C VAL A 172 8.15 4.83 5.42
N VAL A 173 8.01 3.76 6.21
CA VAL A 173 6.92 3.61 7.17
C VAL A 173 7.10 4.56 8.35
N GLU A 174 8.31 4.73 8.83
CA GLU A 174 8.66 5.66 9.90
C GLU A 174 8.44 7.12 9.46
N ARG A 175 8.90 7.47 8.26
CA ARG A 175 8.69 8.81 7.69
C ARG A 175 7.21 9.10 7.45
N PHE A 176 6.47 8.10 6.97
CA PHE A 176 5.01 8.19 6.83
C PHE A 176 4.35 8.43 8.18
N ALA A 177 4.69 7.63 9.20
CA ALA A 177 4.14 7.72 10.55
C ALA A 177 4.35 9.11 11.16
N GLN A 178 5.57 9.66 11.03
CA GLN A 178 5.92 10.99 11.55
C GLN A 178 5.16 12.13 10.86
N ALA A 179 4.94 12.01 9.54
CA ALA A 179 4.29 13.07 8.78
C ALA A 179 2.75 13.00 8.84
N LEU A 180 2.17 11.81 8.92
CA LEU A 180 0.73 11.58 8.82
C LEU A 180 -0.13 12.48 9.71
N PRO A 181 0.18 12.72 11.03
CA PRO A 181 -0.66 13.56 11.88
C PRO A 181 -0.83 15.00 11.37
N HIS A 182 0.14 15.52 10.63
CA HIS A 182 0.10 16.88 10.07
C HIS A 182 -0.78 16.98 8.82
N HIS A 183 -1.05 15.85 8.17
CA HIS A 183 -1.83 15.76 6.94
C HIS A 183 -3.24 15.19 7.12
N LEU A 184 -3.65 14.85 8.35
CA LEU A 184 -5.03 14.45 8.64
C LEU A 184 -5.89 15.64 9.03
N THR A 185 -7.17 15.61 8.65
CA THR A 185 -8.19 16.47 9.28
C THR A 185 -8.42 16.02 10.74
N SER A 186 -9.13 16.80 11.52
CA SER A 186 -9.41 16.47 12.93
C SER A 186 -10.20 15.16 13.13
N ILE A 187 -10.91 14.70 12.10
CA ILE A 187 -11.66 13.45 12.07
C ILE A 187 -11.08 12.45 11.06
N GLY A 188 -9.98 12.84 10.40
CA GLY A 188 -9.36 12.06 9.36
C GLY A 188 -8.63 10.82 9.90
N CYS A 189 -8.47 9.84 9.04
CA CYS A 189 -7.75 8.61 9.35
C CYS A 189 -6.91 8.13 8.18
N ALA A 190 -6.01 7.18 8.44
CA ALA A 190 -5.37 6.41 7.38
C ALA A 190 -5.77 4.94 7.46
N LEU A 191 -5.93 4.30 6.31
CA LEU A 191 -6.01 2.85 6.17
C LEU A 191 -4.65 2.35 5.65
N VAL A 192 -3.99 1.55 6.48
CA VAL A 192 -2.66 1.00 6.16
C VAL A 192 -2.76 -0.52 6.16
N ILE A 193 -2.32 -1.15 5.08
CA ILE A 193 -2.29 -2.60 4.97
C ILE A 193 -0.89 -3.12 5.28
N LEU A 194 -0.79 -4.11 6.17
CA LEU A 194 0.46 -4.75 6.55
C LEU A 194 0.35 -6.27 6.42
N SER A 195 1.51 -6.90 6.21
CA SER A 195 1.65 -8.35 6.17
C SER A 195 2.44 -8.84 7.38
N SER A 196 2.05 -9.98 7.94
CA SER A 196 2.82 -10.67 9.00
C SER A 196 4.20 -11.16 8.53
N ASN A 197 4.47 -11.12 7.22
CA ASN A 197 5.79 -11.39 6.65
C ASN A 197 6.72 -10.16 6.67
N ALA A 198 6.15 -8.97 6.99
CA ALA A 198 6.86 -7.71 7.18
C ALA A 198 7.36 -7.56 8.63
N ASP A 199 8.03 -6.45 8.91
CA ASP A 199 8.32 -5.97 10.26
C ASP A 199 7.08 -5.29 10.87
N GLU A 200 5.95 -6.04 10.95
CA GLU A 200 4.65 -5.51 11.37
C GLU A 200 4.73 -4.85 12.77
N ASN A 201 5.44 -5.49 13.72
CA ASN A 201 5.56 -4.96 15.08
C ASN A 201 6.35 -3.63 15.10
N GLY A 202 7.46 -3.53 14.38
CA GLY A 202 8.23 -2.30 14.27
C GLY A 202 7.43 -1.17 13.62
N PHE A 203 6.62 -1.49 12.61
CA PHE A 203 5.73 -0.51 11.97
C PHE A 203 4.64 -0.01 12.92
N LEU A 204 3.99 -0.93 13.66
CA LEU A 204 2.97 -0.56 14.66
C LEU A 204 3.56 0.26 15.82
N GLU A 205 4.80 0.01 16.22
CA GLU A 205 5.51 0.80 17.21
C GLU A 205 5.75 2.21 16.69
N SER A 206 6.26 2.36 15.47
CA SER A 206 6.47 3.67 14.81
C SER A 206 5.20 4.51 14.71
N PHE A 207 4.04 3.87 14.41
CA PHE A 207 2.75 4.58 14.40
C PHE A 207 2.39 5.12 15.79
N ARG A 208 2.53 4.30 16.85
CA ARG A 208 2.22 4.72 18.22
C ARG A 208 3.16 5.80 18.74
N GLU A 209 4.45 5.68 18.46
CA GLU A 209 5.46 6.69 18.82
C GLU A 209 5.22 8.04 18.12
N SER A 210 4.58 8.02 16.95
CA SER A 210 4.16 9.21 16.21
C SER A 210 2.83 9.80 16.69
N GLY A 211 2.27 9.31 17.81
CA GLY A 211 1.02 9.83 18.37
C GLY A 211 -0.24 9.36 17.64
N LEU A 212 -0.18 8.22 16.98
CA LEU A 212 -1.31 7.63 16.27
C LEU A 212 -1.97 6.52 17.10
N ASN A 213 -3.29 6.55 17.19
CA ASN A 213 -4.10 5.43 17.66
C ASN A 213 -4.22 4.40 16.53
N VAL A 214 -3.97 3.14 16.86
CA VAL A 214 -3.95 2.04 15.91
C VAL A 214 -5.06 1.05 16.25
N SER A 215 -5.97 0.81 15.32
CA SER A 215 -7.03 -0.20 15.45
C SER A 215 -7.06 -1.11 14.21
N ILE A 216 -7.54 -2.34 14.39
CA ILE A 216 -7.69 -3.29 13.29
C ILE A 216 -9.07 -3.08 12.66
N VAL A 217 -9.10 -2.92 11.33
CA VAL A 217 -10.32 -2.84 10.52
C VAL A 217 -10.69 -4.22 9.99
N GLN A 218 -9.74 -4.88 9.33
CA GLN A 218 -9.93 -6.18 8.72
C GLN A 218 -8.68 -7.03 8.90
N ARG A 219 -8.87 -8.35 8.95
CA ARG A 219 -7.78 -9.32 9.03
C ARG A 219 -8.10 -10.52 8.15
N HIS A 220 -7.17 -10.87 7.29
CA HIS A 220 -7.27 -11.98 6.34
C HIS A 220 -6.18 -13.00 6.64
N ASP A 221 -6.58 -14.19 7.08
CA ASP A 221 -5.67 -15.28 7.43
C ASP A 221 -5.46 -16.19 6.21
N HIS A 222 -4.27 -16.15 5.63
CA HIS A 222 -3.83 -17.09 4.61
C HIS A 222 -2.91 -18.15 5.25
N ILE A 223 -2.71 -19.28 4.56
CA ILE A 223 -1.95 -20.44 5.10
C ILE A 223 -0.56 -20.06 5.65
N ASN A 224 0.12 -19.08 5.03
CA ASN A 224 1.50 -18.68 5.38
C ASN A 224 1.67 -17.18 5.62
N GLU A 225 0.59 -16.43 5.65
CA GLU A 225 0.61 -14.98 5.73
C GLU A 225 -0.70 -14.46 6.33
N ILE A 226 -0.60 -13.50 7.20
CA ILE A 226 -1.75 -12.75 7.68
C ILE A 226 -1.63 -11.35 7.12
N ILE A 227 -2.66 -10.90 6.43
CA ILE A 227 -2.77 -9.52 5.95
C ILE A 227 -3.75 -8.80 6.86
N THR A 228 -3.31 -7.69 7.44
CA THR A 228 -4.13 -6.89 8.35
C THR A 228 -4.24 -5.47 7.85
N ILE A 229 -5.44 -4.92 7.83
CA ILE A 229 -5.70 -3.51 7.55
C ILE A 229 -5.92 -2.80 8.87
N TYR A 230 -5.08 -1.80 9.09
CA TYR A 230 -5.11 -0.95 10.27
C TYR A 230 -5.72 0.40 9.93
N LYS A 231 -6.52 0.92 10.86
CA LYS A 231 -6.94 2.32 10.88
C LYS A 231 -6.03 3.07 11.84
N LEU A 232 -5.46 4.16 11.34
CA LEU A 232 -4.64 5.08 12.11
C LEU A 232 -5.39 6.41 12.25
N GLU A 233 -5.50 6.93 13.45
CA GLU A 233 -6.16 8.20 13.77
C GLU A 233 -5.24 9.01 14.66
N SER A 234 -5.21 10.34 14.52
CA SER A 234 -4.46 11.18 15.46
C SER A 234 -5.00 10.95 16.88
N ALA A 235 -4.10 10.73 17.85
CA ALA A 235 -4.51 10.72 19.25
C ALA A 235 -5.11 12.11 19.57
N ALA A 236 -6.29 12.13 20.18
CA ALA A 236 -6.92 13.38 20.60
C ALA A 236 -5.94 14.14 21.51
N GLN A 237 -5.62 15.39 21.15
CA GLN A 237 -4.85 16.28 21.99
C GLN A 237 -5.70 16.72 23.19
#